data_d99d29ce5a3adc473d488af3db5ec56c
#
_entry.id   d99d29ce5a3adc473d488af3db5ec56c
#
_cell.length_a   1.000
_cell.length_b   1.000
_cell.length_c   1.000
_cell.angle_alpha   90.00
_cell.angle_beta   90.00
_cell.angle_gamma   90.00
#
_symmetry.space_group_name_H-M   'P 1'
#
loop_
_entity.id
_entity.type
_entity.pdbx_description
1 polymer ?
#
loop_
_entity_poly.entity_id
_entity_poly.type
_entity_poly.pdbx_seq_one_letter_code
_entity_poly.pdbx_strand_id
1 'polypeptide(L)'
;PVEDLYSWTGPEEFYVEVELPLSEQDVGYPGPALMHVSLWMPVVQNGTKVPVIATVHPYYDFGGEGIAGEDSNPNTIPDAGVGLWVLEEFVPQGYALAQISTFGTGKSTHCQDVKGLGEQIGIQAAVHWLGEQEWSNGNVGLMGKSYAGTTNWEAAQNPSEHLKTIVPISGSIGVQQMFYRNGSSEARAMLYDVLYEGATA
;
A
#
# COMPACT_ATOMS: atom_id res chain seq x y z
N PRO A 1 25.14 -13.24 3.36
CA PRO A 1 24.54 -12.06 2.77
C PRO A 1 24.64 -12.18 1.25
N VAL A 2 23.57 -11.87 0.55
CA VAL A 2 23.59 -11.74 -0.91
C VAL A 2 24.30 -10.41 -1.21
N GLU A 3 25.22 -10.40 -2.16
CA GLU A 3 25.91 -9.16 -2.56
C GLU A 3 24.93 -8.25 -3.29
N ASP A 4 24.92 -6.95 -2.95
CA ASP A 4 24.10 -5.96 -3.63
C ASP A 4 24.54 -5.79 -5.07
N LEU A 5 23.61 -5.98 -6.01
CA LEU A 5 23.87 -5.85 -7.44
C LEU A 5 23.69 -4.41 -7.93
N TYR A 6 22.78 -3.65 -7.31
CA TYR A 6 22.37 -2.32 -7.74
C TYR A 6 22.30 -1.34 -6.56
N SER A 7 22.69 -0.08 -6.79
CA SER A 7 22.23 1.03 -5.95
C SER A 7 20.76 1.35 -6.26
N TRP A 8 20.15 2.23 -5.48
CA TRP A 8 18.76 2.64 -5.67
C TRP A 8 18.57 4.14 -5.55
N THR A 9 17.45 4.62 -6.06
CA THR A 9 16.99 6.02 -5.99
C THR A 9 15.53 6.05 -5.51
N GLY A 10 15.10 7.20 -5.03
CA GLY A 10 13.74 7.44 -4.57
C GLY A 10 13.71 8.06 -3.18
N PRO A 11 12.50 8.31 -2.62
CA PRO A 11 11.24 8.04 -3.31
C PRO A 11 10.91 9.07 -4.39
N GLU A 12 10.28 8.61 -5.46
CA GLU A 12 9.52 9.45 -6.37
C GLU A 12 8.03 9.31 -6.04
N GLU A 13 7.27 10.41 -6.06
CA GLU A 13 5.87 10.42 -5.68
C GLU A 13 4.97 10.49 -6.91
N PHE A 14 3.94 9.64 -6.93
CA PHE A 14 2.95 9.54 -7.99
C PHE A 14 1.54 9.54 -7.41
N TYR A 15 0.57 9.89 -8.25
CA TYR A 15 -0.84 9.83 -7.95
C TYR A 15 -1.56 9.03 -9.03
N VAL A 16 -2.20 7.95 -8.62
CA VAL A 16 -3.00 7.09 -9.50
C VAL A 16 -4.44 7.54 -9.42
N GLU A 17 -4.98 8.02 -10.53
CA GLU A 17 -6.41 8.35 -10.63
C GLU A 17 -7.23 7.07 -10.72
N VAL A 18 -8.28 7.00 -9.91
CA VAL A 18 -9.14 5.83 -9.77
C VAL A 18 -10.58 6.20 -10.08
N GLU A 19 -11.19 5.50 -11.01
CA GLU A 19 -12.62 5.63 -11.28
C GLU A 19 -13.40 4.80 -10.24
N LEU A 20 -14.09 5.48 -9.34
CA LEU A 20 -14.97 4.85 -8.35
C LEU A 20 -16.42 4.82 -8.86
N PRO A 21 -17.17 3.73 -8.63
CA PRO A 21 -18.60 3.70 -8.89
C PRO A 21 -19.34 4.71 -7.99
N LEU A 22 -20.53 5.15 -8.41
CA LEU A 22 -21.29 6.18 -7.69
C LEU A 22 -21.57 5.83 -6.22
N SER A 23 -21.66 4.55 -5.88
CA SER A 23 -21.84 4.07 -4.50
C SER A 23 -20.63 4.34 -3.60
N GLU A 24 -19.45 4.46 -4.17
CA GLU A 24 -18.17 4.65 -3.47
C GLU A 24 -17.63 6.08 -3.62
N GLN A 25 -18.36 6.94 -4.32
CA GLN A 25 -17.99 8.35 -4.45
C GLN A 25 -18.40 9.11 -3.20
N ASP A 26 -17.46 9.81 -2.64
CA ASP A 26 -17.69 10.64 -1.46
C ASP A 26 -18.49 11.89 -1.80
N VAL A 27 -19.71 11.97 -1.28
CA VAL A 27 -20.65 13.09 -1.55
C VAL A 27 -20.15 14.36 -0.85
N GLY A 28 -19.25 15.04 -1.37
CA GLY A 28 -18.70 16.28 -0.80
C GLY A 28 -17.21 16.40 -0.95
N TYR A 29 -16.56 15.36 -1.47
CA TYR A 29 -15.17 15.45 -1.85
C TYR A 29 -15.05 16.06 -3.28
N PRO A 30 -14.49 17.27 -3.42
CA PRO A 30 -14.41 17.94 -4.72
C PRO A 30 -13.13 17.48 -5.44
N GLY A 31 -13.19 16.45 -6.23
CA GLY A 31 -12.03 16.07 -7.05
C GLY A 31 -11.98 14.60 -7.41
N PRO A 32 -10.96 14.19 -8.20
CA PRO A 32 -10.76 12.82 -8.55
C PRO A 32 -10.31 11.98 -7.36
N ALA A 33 -10.65 10.70 -7.35
CA ALA A 33 -10.11 9.74 -6.42
C ALA A 33 -8.65 9.45 -6.80
N LEU A 34 -7.72 9.79 -5.92
CA LEU A 34 -6.29 9.62 -6.15
C LEU A 34 -5.68 8.74 -5.07
N MET A 35 -4.94 7.72 -5.48
CA MET A 35 -4.07 6.96 -4.58
C MET A 35 -2.63 7.44 -4.71
N HIS A 36 -2.02 7.78 -3.60
CA HIS A 36 -0.63 8.19 -3.52
C HIS A 36 0.30 6.99 -3.52
N VAL A 37 1.36 7.06 -4.30
CA VAL A 37 2.40 6.03 -4.44
C VAL A 37 3.77 6.66 -4.26
N SER A 38 4.54 6.16 -3.32
CA SER A 38 5.97 6.44 -3.18
C SER A 38 6.77 5.29 -3.77
N LEU A 39 7.70 5.58 -4.68
CA LEU A 39 8.41 4.58 -5.48
C LEU A 39 9.93 4.69 -5.28
N TRP A 40 10.58 3.58 -4.96
CA TRP A 40 12.04 3.42 -4.95
C TRP A 40 12.44 2.48 -6.08
N MET A 41 13.46 2.88 -6.84
CA MET A 41 13.89 2.16 -8.04
C MET A 41 15.33 1.70 -7.92
N PRO A 42 15.65 0.45 -8.32
CA PRO A 42 17.04 0.03 -8.50
C PRO A 42 17.66 0.78 -9.70
N VAL A 43 18.92 1.14 -9.59
CA VAL A 43 19.67 1.75 -10.70
C VAL A 43 20.17 0.65 -11.63
N VAL A 44 19.36 0.29 -12.59
CA VAL A 44 19.63 -0.74 -13.59
C VAL A 44 20.10 -0.14 -14.93
N GLN A 45 20.59 -0.98 -15.84
CA GLN A 45 20.93 -0.54 -17.18
C GLN A 45 19.71 0.02 -17.93
N ASN A 46 19.93 1.06 -18.73
CA ASN A 46 18.85 1.68 -19.49
C ASN A 46 18.10 0.66 -20.36
N GLY A 47 16.77 0.68 -20.27
CA GLY A 47 15.88 -0.26 -20.96
C GLY A 47 15.62 -1.59 -20.23
N THR A 48 16.26 -1.83 -19.08
CA THR A 48 15.93 -2.98 -18.23
C THR A 48 14.61 -2.74 -17.52
N LYS A 49 13.70 -3.70 -17.63
CA LYS A 49 12.42 -3.68 -16.92
C LYS A 49 12.51 -4.51 -15.65
N VAL A 50 11.96 -3.98 -14.55
CA VAL A 50 12.05 -4.60 -13.22
C VAL A 50 10.69 -5.02 -12.67
N PRO A 51 10.61 -6.08 -11.86
CA PRO A 51 9.41 -6.42 -11.10
C PRO A 51 9.20 -5.45 -9.94
N VAL A 52 7.97 -5.40 -9.43
CA VAL A 52 7.58 -4.53 -8.31
C VAL A 52 7.19 -5.36 -7.10
N ILE A 53 7.66 -4.97 -5.93
CA ILE A 53 7.08 -5.38 -4.64
C ILE A 53 6.38 -4.15 -4.08
N ALA A 54 5.07 -4.26 -3.83
CA ALA A 54 4.29 -3.16 -3.27
C ALA A 54 3.75 -3.49 -1.88
N THR A 55 3.63 -2.45 -1.05
CA THR A 55 2.93 -2.50 0.24
C THR A 55 1.79 -1.49 0.22
N VAL A 56 0.64 -1.84 0.77
CA VAL A 56 -0.55 -0.96 0.77
C VAL A 56 -1.12 -0.89 2.18
N HIS A 57 -1.19 0.30 2.76
CA HIS A 57 -1.80 0.50 4.08
C HIS A 57 -2.03 1.99 4.41
N PRO A 58 -2.77 2.31 5.50
CA PRO A 58 -3.12 3.68 5.86
C PRO A 58 -2.05 4.43 6.66
N TYR A 59 -0.89 3.83 6.98
CA TYR A 59 0.02 4.37 8.00
C TYR A 59 1.18 5.19 7.42
N TYR A 60 1.25 5.37 6.12
CA TYR A 60 2.23 6.26 5.52
C TYR A 60 1.85 7.71 5.82
N ASP A 61 2.82 8.52 6.18
CA ASP A 61 2.59 9.94 6.51
C ASP A 61 1.79 10.20 7.80
N PHE A 62 1.92 9.33 8.77
CA PHE A 62 1.35 9.51 10.10
C PHE A 62 2.05 10.68 10.80
N GLY A 63 1.70 11.93 10.42
CA GLY A 63 1.96 13.20 11.11
C GLY A 63 3.26 13.37 11.92
N GLY A 64 4.35 12.73 11.54
CA GLY A 64 5.65 12.84 12.21
C GLY A 64 5.77 12.14 13.57
N GLU A 65 4.69 11.61 14.15
CA GLU A 65 4.68 10.94 15.46
C GLU A 65 4.09 9.52 15.43
N GLY A 66 3.86 8.96 14.24
CA GLY A 66 3.29 7.63 14.09
C GLY A 66 4.28 6.51 14.40
N ILE A 67 3.80 5.29 14.40
CA ILE A 67 4.45 3.99 14.71
C ILE A 67 5.80 3.75 13.97
N ALA A 68 6.18 4.62 13.07
CA ALA A 68 7.53 4.74 12.52
C ALA A 68 8.46 5.34 13.57
N GLY A 69 9.60 4.71 13.84
CA GLY A 69 10.56 5.19 14.84
C GLY A 69 11.01 6.63 14.60
N GLU A 70 11.47 7.29 15.64
CA GLU A 70 11.77 8.73 15.76
C GLU A 70 12.66 9.36 14.66
N ASP A 71 13.24 8.57 13.77
CA ASP A 71 14.17 9.00 12.72
C ASP A 71 13.61 8.87 11.28
N SER A 72 12.38 8.43 11.08
CA SER A 72 11.85 8.25 9.74
C SER A 72 11.34 9.57 9.19
N ASN A 73 12.14 10.20 8.33
CA ASN A 73 11.62 11.20 7.41
C ASN A 73 10.68 10.47 6.43
N PRO A 74 9.36 10.68 6.46
CA PRO A 74 8.41 9.97 5.60
C PRO A 74 8.68 10.21 4.10
N ASN A 75 9.51 11.20 3.78
CA ASN A 75 9.87 11.53 2.41
C ASN A 75 11.16 10.84 1.90
N THR A 76 11.85 10.06 2.71
CA THR A 76 13.15 9.50 2.30
C THR A 76 13.35 8.03 2.64
N ILE A 77 12.63 7.50 3.62
CA ILE A 77 12.81 6.12 4.09
C ILE A 77 11.43 5.45 4.13
N PRO A 78 11.29 4.24 3.59
CA PRO A 78 10.06 3.46 3.74
C PRO A 78 9.72 3.26 5.22
N ASP A 79 8.45 3.02 5.51
CA ASP A 79 8.04 2.73 6.86
C ASP A 79 8.90 1.61 7.48
N ALA A 80 9.17 1.75 8.76
CA ALA A 80 9.91 0.74 9.53
C ALA A 80 9.12 -0.58 9.52
N GLY A 81 9.67 -1.61 8.92
CA GLY A 81 9.04 -2.92 8.82
C GLY A 81 9.20 -3.54 7.45
N VAL A 82 8.10 -3.91 6.80
CA VAL A 82 8.17 -4.60 5.51
C VAL A 82 8.75 -3.72 4.42
N GLY A 83 8.38 -2.43 4.38
CA GLY A 83 8.88 -1.49 3.38
C GLY A 83 10.41 -1.32 3.47
N LEU A 84 10.94 -1.05 4.66
CA LEU A 84 12.38 -0.92 4.89
C LEU A 84 13.11 -2.23 4.54
N TRP A 85 12.58 -3.36 4.96
CA TRP A 85 13.17 -4.66 4.62
C TRP A 85 13.19 -4.93 3.11
N VAL A 86 12.12 -4.58 2.38
CA VAL A 86 12.11 -4.70 0.92
C VAL A 86 13.13 -3.75 0.29
N LEU A 87 13.27 -2.51 0.79
CA LEU A 87 14.25 -1.55 0.30
C LEU A 87 15.69 -2.07 0.46
N GLU A 88 16.00 -2.65 1.61
CA GLU A 88 17.36 -3.11 1.94
C GLU A 88 17.72 -4.44 1.26
N GLU A 89 16.76 -5.37 1.14
CA GLU A 89 17.06 -6.74 0.71
C GLU A 89 16.66 -7.03 -0.75
N PHE A 90 15.63 -6.36 -1.29
CA PHE A 90 15.11 -6.68 -2.62
C PHE A 90 15.40 -5.60 -3.67
N VAL A 91 15.40 -4.33 -3.30
CA VAL A 91 15.68 -3.29 -4.28
C VAL A 91 17.11 -3.40 -4.82
N PRO A 92 18.13 -3.68 -4.00
CA PRO A 92 19.49 -3.96 -4.51
C PRO A 92 19.59 -5.22 -5.38
N GLN A 93 18.58 -6.06 -5.38
CA GLN A 93 18.49 -7.27 -6.23
C GLN A 93 17.69 -7.02 -7.53
N GLY A 94 17.29 -5.78 -7.81
CA GLY A 94 16.63 -5.39 -9.05
C GLY A 94 15.10 -5.37 -8.99
N TYR A 95 14.50 -5.28 -7.81
CA TYR A 95 13.07 -5.04 -7.64
C TYR A 95 12.81 -3.55 -7.40
N ALA A 96 11.70 -3.03 -7.90
CA ALA A 96 11.17 -1.74 -7.43
C ALA A 96 10.35 -1.95 -6.15
N LEU A 97 10.41 -0.98 -5.22
CA LEU A 97 9.51 -0.91 -4.06
C LEU A 97 8.48 0.18 -4.30
N ALA A 98 7.20 -0.12 -4.15
CA ALA A 98 6.12 0.85 -4.12
C ALA A 98 5.40 0.81 -2.77
N GLN A 99 5.26 1.97 -2.12
CA GLN A 99 4.41 2.16 -0.96
C GLN A 99 3.17 2.95 -1.36
N ILE A 100 1.98 2.41 -1.06
CA ILE A 100 0.70 2.93 -1.52
C ILE A 100 -0.16 3.25 -0.30
N SER A 101 -0.57 4.52 -0.17
CA SER A 101 -1.53 4.95 0.86
C SER A 101 -2.95 4.56 0.43
N THR A 102 -3.72 3.96 1.34
CA THR A 102 -5.16 3.75 1.10
C THR A 102 -5.90 5.08 1.00
N PHE A 103 -7.11 5.10 0.44
CA PHE A 103 -7.91 6.33 0.39
C PHE A 103 -8.11 6.95 1.77
N GLY A 104 -8.15 8.27 1.82
CA GLY A 104 -8.33 9.04 3.06
C GLY A 104 -7.15 9.02 4.01
N THR A 105 -5.98 8.53 3.58
CA THR A 105 -4.77 8.46 4.39
C THR A 105 -3.55 8.96 3.65
N GLY A 106 -2.55 9.43 4.37
CA GLY A 106 -1.35 10.00 3.78
C GLY A 106 -1.70 11.13 2.81
N LYS A 107 -1.24 11.03 1.57
CA LYS A 107 -1.54 11.98 0.50
C LYS A 107 -2.64 11.49 -0.47
N SER A 108 -3.26 10.35 -0.20
CA SER A 108 -4.41 9.86 -0.97
C SER A 108 -5.67 10.67 -0.65
N THR A 109 -6.53 10.80 -1.65
CA THR A 109 -7.80 11.54 -1.51
C THR A 109 -8.95 10.64 -1.03
N HIS A 110 -10.15 11.18 -0.92
CA HIS A 110 -11.37 10.50 -0.47
C HIS A 110 -11.31 10.04 1.00
N CYS A 111 -12.33 9.27 1.40
CA CYS A 111 -12.42 8.67 2.72
C CYS A 111 -11.98 7.20 2.70
N GLN A 112 -11.42 6.76 3.82
CA GLN A 112 -11.09 5.35 3.99
C GLN A 112 -12.37 4.55 4.25
N ASP A 113 -12.61 3.51 3.45
CA ASP A 113 -13.69 2.54 3.62
C ASP A 113 -13.14 1.16 3.98
N VAL A 114 -12.50 1.04 5.11
CA VAL A 114 -11.77 -0.14 5.59
C VAL A 114 -12.33 -1.46 5.05
N LYS A 115 -11.59 -2.12 4.15
CA LYS A 115 -11.98 -3.34 3.42
C LYS A 115 -13.23 -3.19 2.55
N GLY A 116 -13.64 -1.98 2.27
CA GLY A 116 -14.76 -1.69 1.40
C GLY A 116 -14.43 -1.84 -0.08
N LEU A 117 -15.43 -1.64 -0.91
CA LEU A 117 -15.28 -1.77 -2.35
C LEU A 117 -14.36 -0.70 -2.94
N GLY A 118 -14.40 0.53 -2.40
CA GLY A 118 -13.53 1.63 -2.82
C GLY A 118 -12.06 1.30 -2.60
N GLU A 119 -11.71 0.80 -1.42
CA GLU A 119 -10.34 0.38 -1.11
C GLU A 119 -9.87 -0.73 -2.06
N GLN A 120 -10.70 -1.74 -2.33
CA GLN A 120 -10.38 -2.84 -3.24
C GLN A 120 -10.14 -2.35 -4.68
N ILE A 121 -10.99 -1.44 -5.17
CA ILE A 121 -10.84 -0.85 -6.51
C ILE A 121 -9.57 0.00 -6.57
N GLY A 122 -9.29 0.79 -5.55
CA GLY A 122 -8.08 1.58 -5.45
C GLY A 122 -6.81 0.73 -5.49
N ILE A 123 -6.77 -0.36 -4.71
CA ILE A 123 -5.65 -1.30 -4.71
C ILE A 123 -5.46 -1.93 -6.10
N GLN A 124 -6.55 -2.38 -6.72
CA GLN A 124 -6.51 -2.95 -8.07
C GLN A 124 -5.96 -1.96 -9.09
N ALA A 125 -6.43 -0.71 -9.07
CA ALA A 125 -5.99 0.35 -9.96
C ALA A 125 -4.49 0.68 -9.77
N ALA A 126 -4.03 0.77 -8.53
CA ALA A 126 -2.62 1.02 -8.24
C ALA A 126 -1.71 -0.11 -8.70
N VAL A 127 -2.12 -1.37 -8.48
CA VAL A 127 -1.38 -2.55 -8.98
C VAL A 127 -1.36 -2.58 -10.50
N HIS A 128 -2.48 -2.24 -11.15
CA HIS A 128 -2.54 -2.16 -12.61
C HIS A 128 -1.60 -1.07 -13.13
N TRP A 129 -1.67 0.14 -12.56
CA TRP A 129 -0.80 1.25 -12.92
C TRP A 129 0.68 0.88 -12.81
N LEU A 130 1.12 0.23 -11.71
CA LEU A 130 2.50 -0.22 -11.53
C LEU A 130 2.94 -1.22 -12.60
N GLY A 131 2.05 -2.10 -13.03
CA GLY A 131 2.34 -3.09 -14.06
C GLY A 131 2.48 -2.49 -15.47
N GLU A 132 1.76 -1.41 -15.76
CA GLU A 132 1.74 -0.73 -17.07
C GLU A 132 2.90 0.26 -17.26
N GLN A 133 3.68 0.56 -16.22
CA GLN A 133 4.79 1.50 -16.37
C GLN A 133 5.85 0.99 -17.35
N GLU A 134 6.44 1.90 -18.15
CA GLU A 134 7.45 1.55 -19.15
C GLU A 134 8.66 0.80 -18.55
N TRP A 135 9.02 1.13 -17.31
CA TRP A 135 10.11 0.50 -16.56
C TRP A 135 9.70 -0.83 -15.90
N SER A 136 8.41 -1.13 -15.82
CA SER A 136 7.90 -2.36 -15.21
C SER A 136 7.97 -3.55 -16.18
N ASN A 137 8.28 -4.72 -15.65
CA ASN A 137 8.18 -5.97 -16.43
C ASN A 137 6.77 -6.60 -16.38
N GLY A 138 5.79 -5.90 -15.80
CA GLY A 138 4.40 -6.35 -15.69
C GLY A 138 4.13 -7.31 -14.53
N ASN A 139 5.11 -7.56 -13.67
CA ASN A 139 4.95 -8.44 -12.51
C ASN A 139 4.94 -7.62 -11.22
N VAL A 140 3.82 -7.61 -10.53
CA VAL A 140 3.64 -6.94 -9.24
C VAL A 140 3.32 -7.99 -8.17
N GLY A 141 4.08 -7.97 -7.08
CA GLY A 141 3.80 -8.73 -5.87
C GLY A 141 3.37 -7.79 -4.75
N LEU A 142 2.39 -8.19 -3.95
CA LEU A 142 2.04 -7.46 -2.73
C LEU A 142 2.60 -8.18 -1.51
N MET A 143 3.21 -7.42 -0.62
CA MET A 143 3.73 -7.94 0.64
C MET A 143 3.40 -6.98 1.77
N GLY A 144 2.97 -7.51 2.92
CA GLY A 144 2.66 -6.65 4.03
C GLY A 144 2.24 -7.38 5.29
N LYS A 145 2.38 -6.69 6.43
CA LYS A 145 2.02 -7.19 7.75
C LYS A 145 0.82 -6.43 8.31
N SER A 146 -0.03 -7.11 9.10
CA SER A 146 -1.20 -6.52 9.76
C SER A 146 -2.18 -5.95 8.72
N TYR A 147 -2.47 -4.66 8.72
CA TYR A 147 -3.33 -4.03 7.71
C TYR A 147 -2.79 -4.24 6.30
N ALA A 148 -1.50 -4.03 6.07
CA ALA A 148 -0.89 -4.31 4.77
C ALA A 148 -0.96 -5.80 4.37
N GLY A 149 -1.05 -6.72 5.33
CA GLY A 149 -1.37 -8.13 5.07
C GLY A 149 -2.85 -8.34 4.71
N THR A 150 -3.73 -7.51 5.26
CA THR A 150 -5.16 -7.50 4.95
C THR A 150 -5.42 -7.02 3.52
N THR A 151 -4.82 -5.92 3.10
CA THR A 151 -4.95 -5.38 1.73
C THR A 151 -4.44 -6.36 0.66
N ASN A 152 -3.51 -7.24 1.00
CA ASN A 152 -3.08 -8.32 0.11
C ASN A 152 -4.24 -9.29 -0.21
N TRP A 153 -5.07 -9.62 0.80
CA TRP A 153 -6.26 -10.45 0.58
C TRP A 153 -7.34 -9.72 -0.21
N GLU A 154 -7.48 -8.42 -0.02
CA GLU A 154 -8.40 -7.58 -0.79
C GLU A 154 -8.01 -7.53 -2.26
N ALA A 155 -6.74 -7.30 -2.54
CA ALA A 155 -6.20 -7.35 -3.89
C ALA A 155 -6.46 -8.70 -4.59
N ALA A 156 -6.44 -9.80 -3.83
CA ALA A 156 -6.68 -11.14 -4.37
C ALA A 156 -8.17 -11.42 -4.66
N GLN A 157 -9.10 -10.64 -4.10
CA GLN A 157 -10.53 -10.79 -4.39
C GLN A 157 -10.90 -10.26 -5.77
N ASN A 158 -10.26 -9.19 -6.20
CA ASN A 158 -10.44 -8.59 -7.52
C ASN A 158 -9.07 -8.23 -8.13
N PRO A 159 -8.28 -9.24 -8.52
CA PRO A 159 -6.90 -9.02 -8.89
C PRO A 159 -6.75 -8.29 -10.23
N SER A 160 -5.79 -7.34 -10.26
CA SER A 160 -5.23 -6.89 -11.54
C SER A 160 -4.52 -8.04 -12.24
N GLU A 161 -4.49 -8.03 -13.56
CA GLU A 161 -3.71 -9.00 -14.36
C GLU A 161 -2.21 -8.96 -14.04
N HIS A 162 -1.73 -7.84 -13.52
CA HIS A 162 -0.34 -7.65 -13.11
C HIS A 162 -0.02 -8.23 -11.71
N LEU A 163 -1.04 -8.54 -10.89
CA LEU A 163 -0.84 -9.17 -9.59
C LEU A 163 -0.39 -10.62 -9.75
N LYS A 164 0.84 -10.93 -9.40
CA LYS A 164 1.43 -12.27 -9.56
C LYS A 164 1.51 -13.06 -8.27
N THR A 165 1.66 -12.38 -7.14
CA THR A 165 1.76 -13.01 -5.83
C THR A 165 1.31 -12.08 -4.72
N ILE A 166 0.89 -12.66 -3.60
CA ILE A 166 0.65 -11.96 -2.34
C ILE A 166 1.41 -12.66 -1.22
N VAL A 167 1.94 -11.88 -0.29
CA VAL A 167 2.62 -12.37 0.93
C VAL A 167 1.98 -11.70 2.15
N PRO A 168 0.79 -12.15 2.57
CA PRO A 168 0.08 -11.60 3.71
C PRO A 168 0.67 -12.11 5.02
N ILE A 169 1.26 -11.23 5.82
CA ILE A 169 1.80 -11.55 7.13
C ILE A 169 0.81 -11.08 8.20
N SER A 170 0.19 -12.01 8.92
CA SER A 170 -0.78 -11.71 9.99
C SER A 170 -1.92 -10.79 9.55
N GLY A 171 -2.32 -10.86 8.27
CA GLY A 171 -3.44 -10.11 7.72
C GLY A 171 -4.78 -10.82 7.97
N SER A 172 -5.84 -10.04 8.21
CA SER A 172 -7.19 -10.57 8.36
C SER A 172 -7.86 -10.76 7.00
N ILE A 173 -8.46 -11.93 6.77
CA ILE A 173 -9.22 -12.20 5.54
C ILE A 173 -10.59 -11.49 5.57
N GLY A 174 -11.19 -11.27 6.74
CA GLY A 174 -12.51 -10.67 6.87
C GLY A 174 -12.65 -9.79 8.10
N VAL A 175 -13.38 -8.67 7.96
CA VAL A 175 -13.67 -7.73 9.05
C VAL A 175 -14.55 -8.39 10.11
N GLN A 176 -15.54 -9.15 9.67
CA GLN A 176 -16.50 -9.78 10.59
C GLN A 176 -15.82 -10.73 11.58
N GLN A 177 -14.86 -11.54 11.12
CA GLN A 177 -14.12 -12.46 12.00
C GLN A 177 -13.17 -11.74 12.96
N MET A 178 -12.79 -10.52 12.60
CA MET A 178 -11.89 -9.71 13.40
C MET A 178 -12.61 -8.93 14.51
N PHE A 179 -13.83 -8.44 14.22
CA PHE A 179 -14.58 -7.56 15.14
C PHE A 179 -15.76 -8.23 15.81
N TYR A 180 -16.27 -9.30 15.24
CA TYR A 180 -17.47 -9.97 15.74
C TYR A 180 -17.23 -11.47 15.90
N ARG A 181 -17.38 -11.96 17.13
CA ARG A 181 -17.36 -13.40 17.41
C ARG A 181 -18.64 -13.79 18.09
N ASN A 182 -19.30 -14.82 17.58
CA ASN A 182 -20.54 -15.34 18.15
C ASN A 182 -21.60 -14.26 18.39
N GLY A 183 -21.68 -13.26 17.53
CA GLY A 183 -22.67 -12.18 17.62
C GLY A 183 -22.34 -11.07 18.63
N SER A 184 -21.15 -11.10 19.28
CA SER A 184 -20.71 -10.02 20.14
C SER A 184 -19.52 -9.26 19.53
N SER A 185 -19.48 -7.95 19.78
CA SER A 185 -18.37 -7.10 19.38
C SER A 185 -17.14 -7.41 20.24
N GLU A 186 -15.99 -7.50 19.60
CA GLU A 186 -14.70 -7.68 20.25
C GLU A 186 -14.15 -6.33 20.76
N ALA A 187 -13.44 -6.33 21.88
CA ALA A 187 -12.77 -5.13 22.42
C ALA A 187 -11.78 -4.48 21.41
N ARG A 188 -11.29 -5.25 20.47
CA ARG A 188 -10.43 -4.77 19.38
C ARG A 188 -11.13 -3.78 18.43
N ALA A 189 -12.46 -3.80 18.36
CA ALA A 189 -13.20 -2.82 17.57
C ALA A 189 -12.94 -1.38 18.05
N MET A 190 -12.88 -1.17 19.37
CA MET A 190 -12.55 0.14 19.94
C MET A 190 -11.12 0.60 19.59
N LEU A 191 -10.15 -0.33 19.59
CA LEU A 191 -8.78 0.01 19.20
C LEU A 191 -8.71 0.43 17.72
N TYR A 192 -9.57 -0.12 16.90
CA TYR A 192 -9.63 0.22 15.47
C TYR A 192 -10.15 1.64 15.25
N ASP A 193 -11.14 2.07 16.01
CA ASP A 193 -11.63 3.46 15.95
C ASP A 193 -10.52 4.45 16.28
N VAL A 194 -9.73 4.19 17.33
CA VAL A 194 -8.60 5.05 17.71
C VAL A 194 -7.51 5.08 16.63
N LEU A 195 -7.21 3.94 16.02
CA LEU A 195 -6.23 3.85 14.94
C LEU A 195 -6.75 4.53 13.66
N TYR A 196 -8.05 4.40 13.39
CA TYR A 196 -8.70 5.04 12.25
C TYR A 196 -8.68 6.57 12.39
N GLU A 197 -9.11 7.10 13.54
CA GLU A 197 -9.07 8.54 13.80
C GLU A 197 -7.64 9.10 13.68
N GLY A 198 -6.64 8.35 14.15
CA GLY A 198 -5.25 8.73 14.02
C GLY A 198 -4.71 8.70 12.57
N ALA A 199 -5.25 7.83 11.71
CA ALA A 199 -4.80 7.70 10.32
C ALA A 199 -5.46 8.73 9.38
N THR A 200 -6.62 9.28 9.77
CA THR A 200 -7.43 10.20 8.95
C THR A 200 -7.37 11.65 9.42
N ALA A 201 -6.70 11.94 10.53
CA ALA A 201 -6.52 13.27 11.09
C ALA A 201 -5.30 13.98 10.49
#